data_973f088c22701977b4d1519762429f9f
#
_entry.id   973f088c22701977b4d1519762429f9f
#
_cell.length_a   1.000
_cell.length_b   1.000
_cell.length_c   1.000
_cell.angle_alpha   90.00
_cell.angle_beta   90.00
_cell.angle_gamma   90.00
#
_symmetry.space_group_name_H-M   'P 1'
#
loop_
_entity.id
_entity.type
_entity.pdbx_description
1 polymer ?
#
loop_
_entity_poly.entity_id
_entity_poly.type
_entity_poly.pdbx_seq_one_letter_code
_entity_poly.pdbx_strand_id
1 'polypeptide(L)'
;MTALQSVAVIGAGTMGRGIAQVSALSGFATRLFDVDAGILADAIQQIDQELAVGIARKKLNEDERALAMSRLTTVNDLDAAVQQVDLVIEAVPERMTLKQEIFGQVSAQVPQHTILASNTSSLSISEIAAGTPCPERVIGMHFFNPAHIVRLLEIVRGRQTSEQVVDTVREIGRLMNRELVVVNDSPGFASSRLGIALGMEAIRMVEQGVMWHEGVYGRAIHFKVQFAAHKKHGISQN
;
A
#
# COMPACT_ATOMS: atom_id res chain seq x y z
N MET A 1 -15.22 -15.16 -14.70
CA MET A 1 -14.41 -13.95 -14.48
C MET A 1 -13.04 -14.22 -15.03
N THR A 2 -12.53 -13.36 -15.90
CA THR A 2 -11.13 -13.44 -16.37
C THR A 2 -10.24 -13.25 -15.15
N ALA A 3 -9.26 -14.13 -14.93
CA ALA A 3 -8.33 -13.98 -13.82
C ALA A 3 -7.57 -12.65 -13.97
N LEU A 4 -7.55 -11.84 -12.92
CA LEU A 4 -6.77 -10.61 -12.85
C LEU A 4 -5.28 -10.93 -13.11
N GLN A 5 -4.66 -10.26 -14.07
CA GLN A 5 -3.32 -10.56 -14.53
C GLN A 5 -2.35 -9.39 -14.42
N SER A 6 -2.87 -8.16 -14.31
CA SER A 6 -2.06 -6.94 -14.42
C SER A 6 -2.34 -5.95 -13.29
N VAL A 7 -1.26 -5.38 -12.75
CA VAL A 7 -1.28 -4.41 -11.65
C VAL A 7 -0.46 -3.18 -12.04
N ALA A 8 -1.00 -2.00 -11.82
CA ALA A 8 -0.24 -0.75 -11.81
C ALA A 8 -0.05 -0.28 -10.37
N VAL A 9 1.16 0.04 -9.98
CA VAL A 9 1.49 0.64 -8.67
C VAL A 9 1.92 2.07 -8.90
N ILE A 10 1.20 3.01 -8.31
CA ILE A 10 1.41 4.46 -8.48
C ILE A 10 2.18 5.01 -7.28
N GLY A 11 3.40 5.47 -7.53
CA GLY A 11 4.39 5.87 -6.53
C GLY A 11 5.43 4.77 -6.29
N ALA A 12 6.71 5.06 -6.56
CA ALA A 12 7.83 4.11 -6.42
C ALA A 12 8.63 4.29 -5.12
N GLY A 13 8.07 5.00 -4.14
CA GLY A 13 8.64 5.10 -2.79
C GLY A 13 8.67 3.76 -2.06
N THR A 14 9.04 3.78 -0.78
CA THR A 14 9.22 2.56 0.05
C THR A 14 8.05 1.59 -0.02
N MET A 15 6.80 2.09 0.08
CA MET A 15 5.62 1.22 0.02
C MET A 15 5.34 0.72 -1.40
N GLY A 16 5.32 1.62 -2.40
CA GLY A 16 5.03 1.23 -3.78
C GLY A 16 6.04 0.23 -4.33
N ARG A 17 7.33 0.41 -4.05
CA ARG A 17 8.37 -0.56 -4.38
C ARG A 17 8.08 -1.94 -3.80
N GLY A 18 7.79 -2.00 -2.49
CA GLY A 18 7.48 -3.27 -1.82
C GLY A 18 6.19 -3.92 -2.33
N ILE A 19 5.17 -3.13 -2.67
CA ILE A 19 3.92 -3.62 -3.26
C ILE A 19 4.17 -4.15 -4.67
N ALA A 20 4.97 -3.45 -5.49
CA ALA A 20 5.32 -3.91 -6.83
C ALA A 20 6.11 -5.23 -6.80
N GLN A 21 7.07 -5.37 -5.87
CA GLN A 21 7.79 -6.64 -5.64
C GLN A 21 6.83 -7.78 -5.28
N VAL A 22 5.90 -7.56 -4.37
CA VAL A 22 4.90 -8.56 -3.97
C VAL A 22 4.02 -8.94 -5.16
N SER A 23 3.55 -7.97 -5.92
CA SER A 23 2.69 -8.20 -7.09
C SER A 23 3.41 -9.06 -8.14
N ALA A 24 4.65 -8.73 -8.48
CA ALA A 24 5.45 -9.46 -9.46
C ALA A 24 5.78 -10.89 -9.01
N LEU A 25 6.14 -11.09 -7.73
CA LEU A 25 6.36 -12.42 -7.14
C LEU A 25 5.09 -13.27 -7.16
N SER A 26 3.92 -12.62 -7.04
CA SER A 26 2.62 -13.30 -7.04
C SER A 26 2.09 -13.62 -8.44
N GLY A 27 2.86 -13.31 -9.47
CA GLY A 27 2.53 -13.69 -10.85
C GLY A 27 1.91 -12.58 -11.71
N PHE A 28 1.68 -11.39 -11.15
CA PHE A 28 1.07 -10.28 -11.88
C PHE A 28 2.08 -9.55 -12.78
N ALA A 29 1.68 -9.23 -14.02
CA ALA A 29 2.38 -8.25 -14.83
C ALA A 29 2.25 -6.88 -14.12
N THR A 30 3.36 -6.33 -13.65
CA THR A 30 3.37 -5.19 -12.74
C THR A 30 4.06 -3.99 -13.37
N ARG A 31 3.33 -2.87 -13.49
CA ARG A 31 3.88 -1.59 -13.89
C ARG A 31 4.07 -0.71 -12.65
N LEU A 32 5.29 -0.26 -12.43
CA LEU A 32 5.64 0.66 -11.35
C LEU A 32 5.80 2.06 -11.93
N PHE A 33 4.96 2.98 -11.48
CA PHE A 33 4.95 4.38 -11.92
C PHE A 33 5.52 5.30 -10.87
N ASP A 34 6.32 6.26 -11.30
CA ASP A 34 6.65 7.49 -10.57
C ASP A 34 6.94 8.59 -11.58
N VAL A 35 6.73 9.85 -11.18
CA VAL A 35 7.07 11.02 -12.01
C VAL A 35 8.58 11.19 -12.15
N ASP A 36 9.37 10.67 -11.22
CA ASP A 36 10.82 10.75 -11.17
C ASP A 36 11.46 9.44 -11.65
N ALA A 37 12.13 9.51 -12.81
CA ALA A 37 12.83 8.37 -13.40
C ALA A 37 13.99 7.85 -12.52
N GLY A 38 14.61 8.72 -11.71
CA GLY A 38 15.66 8.33 -10.76
C GLY A 38 15.10 7.46 -9.66
N ILE A 39 13.92 7.82 -9.10
CA ILE A 39 13.23 7.02 -8.08
C ILE A 39 12.85 5.64 -8.66
N LEU A 40 12.41 5.59 -9.92
CA LEU A 40 12.10 4.32 -10.59
C LEU A 40 13.34 3.42 -10.74
N ALA A 41 14.46 3.98 -11.16
CA ALA A 41 15.72 3.23 -11.29
C ALA A 41 16.19 2.67 -9.95
N ASP A 42 16.17 3.50 -8.91
CA ASP A 42 16.50 3.09 -7.54
C ASP A 42 15.55 2.00 -7.02
N ALA A 43 14.26 2.12 -7.31
CA ALA A 43 13.25 1.14 -6.89
C ALA A 43 13.52 -0.25 -7.48
N ILE A 44 13.82 -0.34 -8.78
CA ILE A 44 14.15 -1.61 -9.44
C ILE A 44 15.43 -2.22 -8.87
N GLN A 45 16.47 -1.41 -8.68
CA GLN A 45 17.72 -1.89 -8.08
C GLN A 45 17.50 -2.44 -6.66
N GLN A 46 16.71 -1.75 -5.84
CA GLN A 46 16.42 -2.20 -4.49
C GLN A 46 15.54 -3.46 -4.48
N ILE A 47 14.55 -3.58 -5.36
CA ILE A 47 13.75 -4.81 -5.51
C ILE A 47 14.67 -5.99 -5.84
N ASP A 48 15.57 -5.82 -6.81
CA ASP A 48 16.49 -6.89 -7.21
C ASP A 48 17.42 -7.31 -6.06
N GLN A 49 17.94 -6.36 -5.28
CA GLN A 49 18.75 -6.62 -4.08
C GLN A 49 17.95 -7.36 -2.99
N GLU A 50 16.70 -6.94 -2.73
CA GLU A 50 15.83 -7.60 -1.75
C GLU A 50 15.49 -9.04 -2.15
N LEU A 51 15.29 -9.30 -3.44
CA LEU A 51 15.10 -10.65 -3.98
C LEU A 51 16.37 -11.50 -3.81
N ALA A 52 17.56 -10.95 -4.08
CA ALA A 52 18.84 -11.63 -3.85
C ALA A 52 19.04 -11.99 -2.36
N VAL A 53 18.67 -11.10 -1.44
CA VAL A 53 18.64 -11.41 0.01
C VAL A 53 17.65 -12.53 0.32
N GLY A 54 16.52 -12.57 -0.36
CA GLY A 54 15.54 -13.68 -0.26
C GLY A 54 16.15 -15.03 -0.62
N ILE A 55 16.94 -15.08 -1.69
CA ILE A 55 17.66 -16.29 -2.12
C ILE A 55 18.71 -16.71 -1.08
N ALA A 56 19.54 -15.78 -0.61
CA ALA A 56 20.52 -16.04 0.43
C ALA A 56 19.90 -16.61 1.72
N ARG A 57 18.64 -16.25 2.00
CA ARG A 57 17.84 -16.76 3.13
C ARG A 57 17.04 -18.02 2.80
N LYS A 58 17.20 -18.61 1.62
CA LYS A 58 16.48 -19.79 1.15
C LYS A 58 14.94 -19.64 1.12
N LYS A 59 14.47 -18.43 0.90
CA LYS A 59 13.03 -18.11 0.77
C LYS A 59 12.58 -18.06 -0.69
N LEU A 60 13.51 -17.88 -1.61
CA LEU A 60 13.34 -17.81 -3.06
C LEU A 60 14.48 -18.56 -3.73
N ASN A 61 14.30 -18.89 -5.01
CA ASN A 61 15.35 -19.40 -5.90
C ASN A 61 15.62 -18.39 -7.05
N GLU A 62 16.66 -18.66 -7.86
CA GLU A 62 17.04 -17.75 -8.96
C GLU A 62 15.97 -17.66 -10.06
N ASP A 63 15.24 -18.77 -10.32
CA ASP A 63 14.17 -18.77 -11.32
C ASP A 63 13.00 -17.89 -10.88
N GLU A 64 12.62 -17.96 -9.61
CA GLU A 64 11.58 -17.10 -9.03
C GLU A 64 11.96 -15.61 -9.08
N ARG A 65 13.24 -15.29 -8.79
CA ARG A 65 13.76 -13.92 -8.93
C ARG A 65 13.70 -13.46 -10.37
N ALA A 66 14.26 -14.23 -11.31
CA ALA A 66 14.28 -13.88 -12.72
C ALA A 66 12.86 -13.68 -13.26
N LEU A 67 11.93 -14.56 -12.88
CA LEU A 67 10.54 -14.48 -13.28
C LEU A 67 9.83 -13.25 -12.68
N ALA A 68 10.08 -12.91 -11.42
CA ALA A 68 9.53 -11.71 -10.80
C ALA A 68 10.05 -10.44 -11.49
N MET A 69 11.37 -10.36 -11.74
CA MET A 69 11.97 -9.22 -12.44
C MET A 69 11.46 -9.07 -13.88
N SER A 70 11.20 -10.17 -14.59
CA SER A 70 10.63 -10.14 -15.94
C SER A 70 9.20 -9.60 -16.01
N ARG A 71 8.45 -9.63 -14.89
CA ARG A 71 7.08 -9.11 -14.77
C ARG A 71 7.03 -7.64 -14.38
N LEU A 72 8.17 -7.06 -13.97
CA LEU A 72 8.26 -5.66 -13.56
C LEU A 72 8.62 -4.76 -14.74
N THR A 73 7.87 -3.67 -14.91
CA THR A 73 8.14 -2.63 -15.89
C THR A 73 8.02 -1.28 -15.19
N THR A 74 8.98 -0.39 -15.38
CA THR A 74 8.90 0.99 -14.91
C THR A 74 8.30 1.90 -15.97
N VAL A 75 7.46 2.83 -15.55
CA VAL A 75 6.77 3.78 -16.44
C VAL A 75 6.73 5.14 -15.76
N ASN A 76 7.09 6.21 -16.47
CA ASN A 76 7.05 7.58 -15.98
C ASN A 76 5.92 8.43 -16.61
N ASP A 77 5.06 7.79 -17.36
CA ASP A 77 3.82 8.35 -17.91
C ASP A 77 2.62 7.64 -17.23
N LEU A 78 1.73 8.41 -16.60
CA LEU A 78 0.62 7.86 -15.83
C LEU A 78 -0.38 7.11 -16.71
N ASP A 79 -0.70 7.65 -17.88
CA ASP A 79 -1.68 7.06 -18.79
C ASP A 79 -1.16 5.70 -19.29
N ALA A 80 0.12 5.63 -19.67
CA ALA A 80 0.76 4.38 -20.06
C ALA A 80 0.83 3.36 -18.92
N ALA A 81 1.01 3.83 -17.67
CA ALA A 81 1.07 2.96 -16.50
C ALA A 81 -0.26 2.25 -16.24
N VAL A 82 -1.39 2.96 -16.41
CA VAL A 82 -2.72 2.46 -16.03
C VAL A 82 -3.53 1.88 -17.20
N GLN A 83 -3.04 2.02 -18.43
CA GLN A 83 -3.73 1.51 -19.60
C GLN A 83 -3.90 -0.01 -19.56
N GLN A 84 -5.14 -0.47 -19.67
CA GLN A 84 -5.51 -1.90 -19.71
C GLN A 84 -4.98 -2.71 -18.52
N VAL A 85 -4.98 -2.14 -17.31
CA VAL A 85 -4.69 -2.89 -16.08
C VAL A 85 -5.96 -3.31 -15.35
N ASP A 86 -5.88 -4.39 -14.61
CA ASP A 86 -7.00 -4.92 -13.83
C ASP A 86 -7.10 -4.30 -12.44
N LEU A 87 -5.96 -3.90 -11.88
CA LEU A 87 -5.85 -3.30 -10.55
C LEU A 87 -4.85 -2.15 -10.55
N VAL A 88 -5.24 -1.02 -9.99
CA VAL A 88 -4.35 0.09 -9.67
C VAL A 88 -4.20 0.16 -8.15
N ILE A 89 -2.97 0.19 -7.65
CA ILE A 89 -2.66 0.40 -6.23
C ILE A 89 -1.88 1.70 -6.06
N GLU A 90 -2.52 2.71 -5.49
CA GLU A 90 -1.91 4.00 -5.22
C GLU A 90 -1.12 3.95 -3.90
N ALA A 91 0.14 4.39 -3.93
CA ALA A 91 1.07 4.47 -2.81
C ALA A 91 1.88 5.79 -2.79
N VAL A 92 1.24 6.88 -3.21
CA VAL A 92 1.82 8.24 -3.19
C VAL A 92 1.76 8.87 -1.79
N PRO A 93 2.39 10.04 -1.54
CA PRO A 93 2.35 10.71 -0.25
C PRO A 93 0.95 10.89 0.32
N GLU A 94 0.83 10.80 1.65
CA GLU A 94 -0.43 10.75 2.42
C GLU A 94 -1.11 12.13 2.45
N ARG A 95 -1.62 12.58 1.31
CA ARG A 95 -2.35 13.84 1.12
C ARG A 95 -3.66 13.58 0.37
N MET A 96 -4.80 13.91 0.99
CA MET A 96 -6.13 13.65 0.44
C MET A 96 -6.31 14.25 -0.97
N THR A 97 -5.96 15.51 -1.14
CA THR A 97 -6.11 16.21 -2.44
C THR A 97 -5.33 15.52 -3.55
N LEU A 98 -4.07 15.14 -3.28
CA LEU A 98 -3.24 14.43 -4.25
C LEU A 98 -3.85 13.07 -4.64
N LYS A 99 -4.35 12.32 -3.65
CA LYS A 99 -4.98 11.01 -3.91
C LYS A 99 -6.26 11.19 -4.73
N GLN A 100 -7.10 12.17 -4.41
CA GLN A 100 -8.31 12.47 -5.17
C GLN A 100 -8.01 12.89 -6.61
N GLU A 101 -6.99 13.72 -6.83
CA GLU A 101 -6.52 14.12 -8.16
C GLU A 101 -6.06 12.91 -8.97
N ILE A 102 -5.23 12.04 -8.41
CA ILE A 102 -4.75 10.82 -9.06
C ILE A 102 -5.92 9.88 -9.38
N PHE A 103 -6.80 9.63 -8.41
CA PHE A 103 -7.95 8.76 -8.62
C PHE A 103 -8.90 9.32 -9.70
N GLY A 104 -9.11 10.64 -9.74
CA GLY A 104 -9.87 11.29 -10.81
C GLY A 104 -9.25 11.09 -12.18
N GLN A 105 -7.94 11.32 -12.33
CA GLN A 105 -7.21 11.11 -13.57
C GLN A 105 -7.23 9.63 -14.01
N VAL A 106 -6.86 8.74 -13.10
CA VAL A 106 -6.77 7.29 -13.37
C VAL A 106 -8.15 6.74 -13.75
N SER A 107 -9.22 7.11 -13.05
CA SER A 107 -10.56 6.60 -13.31
C SER A 107 -11.09 6.93 -14.71
N ALA A 108 -10.59 7.98 -15.33
CA ALA A 108 -10.94 8.37 -16.71
C ALA A 108 -10.20 7.56 -17.78
N GLN A 109 -9.09 6.92 -17.42
CA GLN A 109 -8.17 6.23 -18.35
C GLN A 109 -8.32 4.70 -18.31
N VAL A 110 -8.77 4.16 -17.19
CA VAL A 110 -8.84 2.70 -17.00
C VAL A 110 -10.13 2.07 -17.50
N PRO A 111 -10.10 0.79 -17.93
CA PRO A 111 -11.30 0.03 -18.23
C PRO A 111 -12.31 0.02 -17.08
N GLN A 112 -13.59 -0.19 -17.40
CA GLN A 112 -14.67 -0.24 -16.40
C GLN A 112 -14.52 -1.35 -15.36
N HIS A 113 -13.78 -2.41 -15.65
CA HIS A 113 -13.55 -3.51 -14.72
C HIS A 113 -12.39 -3.25 -13.74
N THR A 114 -11.56 -2.24 -13.98
CA THR A 114 -10.37 -1.97 -13.18
C THR A 114 -10.75 -1.54 -11.77
N ILE A 115 -10.14 -2.19 -10.78
CA ILE A 115 -10.27 -1.83 -9.37
C ILE A 115 -9.25 -0.75 -9.03
N LEU A 116 -9.67 0.25 -8.26
CA LEU A 116 -8.84 1.35 -7.80
C LEU A 116 -8.59 1.22 -6.29
N ALA A 117 -7.37 0.89 -5.91
CA ALA A 117 -7.00 0.68 -4.51
C ALA A 117 -6.06 1.78 -3.99
N SER A 118 -6.25 2.23 -2.75
CA SER A 118 -5.31 3.11 -2.05
C SER A 118 -4.61 2.37 -0.93
N ASN A 119 -3.29 2.56 -0.82
CA ASN A 119 -2.47 2.05 0.29
C ASN A 119 -2.40 3.04 1.47
N THR A 120 -3.37 3.92 1.61
CA THR A 120 -3.43 4.84 2.75
C THR A 120 -3.50 4.09 4.08
N SER A 121 -2.88 4.66 5.12
CA SER A 121 -2.92 4.12 6.49
C SER A 121 -4.05 4.73 7.35
N SER A 122 -4.64 5.86 6.92
CA SER A 122 -5.52 6.64 7.79
C SER A 122 -6.54 7.52 7.08
N LEU A 123 -6.35 7.82 5.79
CA LEU A 123 -7.29 8.65 5.04
C LEU A 123 -8.53 7.85 4.67
N SER A 124 -9.69 8.50 4.70
CA SER A 124 -10.96 7.86 4.38
C SER A 124 -11.00 7.39 2.93
N ILE A 125 -11.24 6.11 2.72
CA ILE A 125 -11.46 5.51 1.40
C ILE A 125 -12.70 6.12 0.74
N SER A 126 -13.73 6.40 1.52
CA SER A 126 -14.97 7.02 1.03
C SER A 126 -14.74 8.45 0.53
N GLU A 127 -13.84 9.22 1.18
CA GLU A 127 -13.47 10.55 0.73
C GLU A 127 -12.57 10.51 -0.52
N ILE A 128 -11.64 9.56 -0.61
CA ILE A 128 -10.85 9.35 -1.83
C ILE A 128 -11.79 8.99 -2.99
N ALA A 129 -12.74 8.09 -2.76
CA ALA A 129 -13.72 7.65 -3.75
C ALA A 129 -14.62 8.79 -4.28
N ALA A 130 -14.90 9.80 -3.46
CA ALA A 130 -15.68 10.97 -3.86
C ALA A 130 -15.02 11.79 -5.00
N GLY A 131 -13.70 11.63 -5.21
CA GLY A 131 -12.96 12.24 -6.32
C GLY A 131 -13.11 11.50 -7.65
N THR A 132 -13.87 10.39 -7.72
CA THR A 132 -14.02 9.56 -8.94
C THR A 132 -15.48 9.41 -9.36
N PRO A 133 -15.75 9.21 -10.66
CA PRO A 133 -17.10 8.87 -11.16
C PRO A 133 -17.51 7.42 -10.87
N CYS A 134 -16.63 6.59 -10.28
CA CYS A 134 -16.86 5.17 -10.07
C CYS A 134 -16.49 4.74 -8.62
N PRO A 135 -17.10 5.34 -7.60
CA PRO A 135 -16.77 5.10 -6.19
C PRO A 135 -16.99 3.64 -5.76
N GLU A 136 -17.84 2.88 -6.47
CA GLU A 136 -18.09 1.46 -6.21
C GLU A 136 -16.89 0.56 -6.51
N ARG A 137 -15.90 1.06 -7.29
CA ARG A 137 -14.67 0.36 -7.64
C ARG A 137 -13.48 0.75 -6.78
N VAL A 138 -13.68 1.69 -5.84
CA VAL A 138 -12.61 2.19 -4.95
C VAL A 138 -12.60 1.40 -3.64
N ILE A 139 -11.39 0.99 -3.22
CA ILE A 139 -11.16 0.18 -2.01
C ILE A 139 -9.83 0.55 -1.36
N GLY A 140 -9.66 0.28 -0.07
CA GLY A 140 -8.35 0.34 0.59
C GLY A 140 -7.63 -1.01 0.54
N MET A 141 -6.36 -1.00 0.17
CA MET A 141 -5.43 -2.13 0.30
C MET A 141 -4.22 -1.67 1.12
N HIS A 142 -4.38 -1.69 2.43
CA HIS A 142 -3.37 -1.19 3.36
C HIS A 142 -2.33 -2.28 3.64
N PHE A 143 -1.19 -2.17 2.98
CA PHE A 143 0.01 -2.98 3.22
C PHE A 143 0.84 -2.39 4.35
N PHE A 144 1.62 -3.22 5.02
CA PHE A 144 2.48 -2.83 6.14
C PHE A 144 3.95 -2.84 5.74
N ASN A 145 4.69 -1.86 6.23
CA ASN A 145 6.11 -1.73 5.94
C ASN A 145 6.96 -2.71 6.80
N PRO A 146 7.86 -3.50 6.20
CA PRO A 146 8.11 -3.67 4.76
C PRO A 146 7.08 -4.61 4.09
N ALA A 147 6.49 -4.17 2.95
CA ALA A 147 5.38 -4.89 2.31
C ALA A 147 5.75 -6.32 1.85
N HIS A 148 7.00 -6.56 1.47
CA HIS A 148 7.49 -7.89 1.08
C HIS A 148 7.74 -8.84 2.27
N ILE A 149 7.75 -8.33 3.51
CA ILE A 149 7.97 -9.12 4.74
C ILE A 149 6.68 -9.31 5.52
N VAL A 150 5.95 -8.23 5.77
CA VAL A 150 4.73 -8.26 6.59
C VAL A 150 3.59 -8.83 5.74
N ARG A 151 3.04 -9.95 6.19
CA ARG A 151 2.00 -10.67 5.43
C ARG A 151 0.60 -10.09 5.62
N LEU A 152 0.39 -9.28 6.65
CA LEU A 152 -0.91 -8.66 6.90
C LEU A 152 -1.28 -7.70 5.78
N LEU A 153 -2.52 -7.82 5.29
CA LEU A 153 -3.16 -6.88 4.38
C LEU A 153 -4.53 -6.52 4.95
N GLU A 154 -4.74 -5.25 5.25
CA GLU A 154 -6.00 -4.73 5.70
C GLU A 154 -6.79 -4.20 4.50
N ILE A 155 -7.91 -4.85 4.19
CA ILE A 155 -8.82 -4.48 3.12
C ILE A 155 -9.85 -3.54 3.72
N VAL A 156 -9.87 -2.29 3.27
CA VAL A 156 -10.74 -1.26 3.81
C VAL A 156 -11.88 -0.98 2.85
N ARG A 157 -13.09 -1.31 3.28
CA ARG A 157 -14.31 -1.10 2.51
C ARG A 157 -14.82 0.33 2.70
N GLY A 158 -14.80 1.14 1.64
CA GLY A 158 -15.48 2.43 1.60
C GLY A 158 -17.00 2.28 1.57
N ARG A 159 -17.73 3.36 1.83
CA ARG A 159 -19.22 3.33 1.88
C ARG A 159 -19.87 2.82 0.60
N GLN A 160 -19.29 3.13 -0.55
CA GLN A 160 -19.84 2.80 -1.87
C GLN A 160 -19.13 1.60 -2.52
N THR A 161 -18.05 1.09 -1.92
CA THR A 161 -17.32 -0.08 -2.43
C THR A 161 -18.27 -1.27 -2.58
N SER A 162 -18.34 -1.83 -3.79
CA SER A 162 -19.20 -2.98 -4.06
C SER A 162 -18.69 -4.27 -3.43
N GLU A 163 -19.59 -5.20 -3.10
CA GLU A 163 -19.21 -6.52 -2.57
C GLU A 163 -18.32 -7.28 -3.55
N GLN A 164 -18.60 -7.17 -4.85
CA GLN A 164 -17.79 -7.81 -5.89
C GLN A 164 -16.33 -7.34 -5.85
N VAL A 165 -16.09 -6.05 -5.62
CA VAL A 165 -14.73 -5.49 -5.49
C VAL A 165 -14.06 -6.03 -4.22
N VAL A 166 -14.77 -6.09 -3.10
CA VAL A 166 -14.24 -6.67 -1.85
C VAL A 166 -13.83 -8.11 -2.06
N ASP A 167 -14.69 -8.94 -2.66
CA ASP A 167 -14.39 -10.35 -2.88
C ASP A 167 -13.23 -10.54 -3.86
N THR A 168 -13.19 -9.75 -4.93
CA THR A 168 -12.07 -9.78 -5.88
C THR A 168 -10.74 -9.42 -5.22
N VAL A 169 -10.72 -8.38 -4.38
CA VAL A 169 -9.49 -7.96 -3.68
C VAL A 169 -9.10 -8.99 -2.61
N ARG A 170 -10.03 -9.70 -2.00
CA ARG A 170 -9.72 -10.85 -1.13
C ARG A 170 -8.98 -11.96 -1.89
N GLU A 171 -9.44 -12.29 -3.11
CA GLU A 171 -8.76 -13.30 -3.93
C GLU A 171 -7.34 -12.84 -4.33
N ILE A 172 -7.20 -11.57 -4.75
CA ILE A 172 -5.88 -10.98 -5.04
C ILE A 172 -4.97 -11.06 -3.82
N GLY A 173 -5.45 -10.68 -2.64
CA GLY A 173 -4.69 -10.73 -1.41
C GLY A 173 -4.23 -12.16 -1.06
N ARG A 174 -5.07 -13.18 -1.32
CA ARG A 174 -4.68 -14.59 -1.16
C ARG A 174 -3.60 -15.01 -2.17
N LEU A 175 -3.74 -14.63 -3.44
CA LEU A 175 -2.72 -14.85 -4.46
C LEU A 175 -1.39 -14.18 -4.10
N MET A 176 -1.46 -12.99 -3.47
CA MET A 176 -0.29 -12.30 -2.93
C MET A 176 0.23 -12.91 -1.61
N ASN A 177 -0.30 -14.06 -1.19
CA ASN A 177 0.08 -14.75 0.06
C ASN A 177 -0.04 -13.85 1.29
N ARG A 178 -1.15 -13.08 1.39
CA ARG A 178 -1.44 -12.17 2.50
C ARG A 178 -2.43 -12.79 3.49
N GLU A 179 -2.27 -12.43 4.76
CA GLU A 179 -3.24 -12.65 5.83
C GLU A 179 -4.21 -11.46 5.83
N LEU A 180 -5.49 -11.74 5.58
CA LEU A 180 -6.47 -10.71 5.26
C LEU A 180 -7.33 -10.34 6.44
N VAL A 181 -7.47 -9.04 6.68
CA VAL A 181 -8.48 -8.48 7.59
C VAL A 181 -9.34 -7.51 6.77
N VAL A 182 -10.66 -7.72 6.76
CA VAL A 182 -11.59 -6.81 6.09
C VAL A 182 -12.26 -5.93 7.14
N VAL A 183 -12.18 -4.63 6.93
CA VAL A 183 -12.71 -3.61 7.84
C VAL A 183 -13.53 -2.57 7.07
N ASN A 184 -14.44 -1.91 7.76
CA ASN A 184 -15.12 -0.74 7.22
C ASN A 184 -14.23 0.50 7.32
N ASP A 185 -14.43 1.44 6.39
CA ASP A 185 -13.77 2.73 6.38
C ASP A 185 -14.11 3.51 7.66
N SER A 186 -13.12 3.65 8.51
CA SER A 186 -13.19 4.40 9.78
C SER A 186 -11.81 4.98 10.10
N PRO A 187 -11.70 6.09 10.83
CA PRO A 187 -10.42 6.72 11.15
C PRO A 187 -9.40 5.76 11.76
N GLY A 188 -8.26 5.56 11.07
CA GLY A 188 -7.19 4.66 11.48
C GLY A 188 -7.49 3.17 11.30
N PHE A 189 -8.59 2.83 10.62
CA PHE A 189 -9.01 1.46 10.34
C PHE A 189 -9.01 0.58 11.60
N ALA A 190 -8.59 -0.68 11.55
CA ALA A 190 -8.41 -1.50 12.75
C ALA A 190 -6.96 -1.43 13.26
N SER A 191 -5.98 -1.64 12.40
CA SER A 191 -4.58 -1.81 12.79
C SER A 191 -3.93 -0.51 13.30
N SER A 192 -4.07 0.60 12.57
CA SER A 192 -3.53 1.89 13.00
C SER A 192 -4.20 2.38 14.28
N ARG A 193 -5.52 2.14 14.43
CA ARG A 193 -6.28 2.48 15.63
C ARG A 193 -5.81 1.69 16.85
N LEU A 194 -5.62 0.38 16.71
CA LEU A 194 -5.06 -0.47 17.78
C LEU A 194 -3.64 -0.06 18.14
N GLY A 195 -2.79 0.22 17.14
CA GLY A 195 -1.42 0.69 17.38
C GLY A 195 -1.38 2.01 18.15
N ILE A 196 -2.27 2.96 17.83
CA ILE A 196 -2.39 4.23 18.57
C ILE A 196 -2.87 3.97 20.00
N ALA A 197 -3.88 3.12 20.20
CA ALA A 197 -4.39 2.80 21.52
C ALA A 197 -3.31 2.18 22.42
N LEU A 198 -2.56 1.19 21.90
CA LEU A 198 -1.41 0.59 22.60
C LEU A 198 -0.32 1.61 22.91
N GLY A 199 0.00 2.50 21.95
CA GLY A 199 0.99 3.56 22.16
C GLY A 199 0.56 4.57 23.24
N MET A 200 -0.74 4.91 23.30
CA MET A 200 -1.29 5.77 24.35
C MET A 200 -1.20 5.11 25.72
N GLU A 201 -1.51 3.83 25.81
CA GLU A 201 -1.42 3.09 27.06
C GLU A 201 0.03 2.96 27.54
N ALA A 202 0.97 2.70 26.64
CA ALA A 202 2.40 2.69 26.98
C ALA A 202 2.88 4.03 27.58
N ILE A 203 2.36 5.16 27.07
CA ILE A 203 2.66 6.48 27.63
C ILE A 203 2.07 6.64 29.03
N ARG A 204 0.80 6.24 29.23
CA ARG A 204 0.18 6.28 30.57
C ARG A 204 0.95 5.45 31.59
N MET A 205 1.44 4.26 31.20
CA MET A 205 2.28 3.44 32.08
C MET A 205 3.57 4.17 32.50
N VAL A 206 4.19 4.93 31.61
CA VAL A 206 5.37 5.75 31.95
C VAL A 206 4.99 6.89 32.90
N GLU A 207 3.88 7.59 32.63
CA GLU A 207 3.38 8.67 33.51
C GLU A 207 3.02 8.16 34.93
N GLN A 208 2.60 6.91 35.05
CA GLN A 208 2.29 6.24 36.32
C GLN A 208 3.53 5.69 37.03
N GLY A 209 4.72 5.91 36.50
CA GLY A 209 5.99 5.45 37.12
C GLY A 209 6.25 3.96 36.94
N VAL A 210 5.58 3.28 36.03
CA VAL A 210 5.93 1.91 35.65
C VAL A 210 7.33 1.94 35.02
N MET A 211 8.26 1.16 35.57
CA MET A 211 9.66 1.20 35.19
C MET A 211 9.85 0.98 33.69
N TRP A 212 10.58 1.91 33.08
CA TRP A 212 11.02 1.85 31.70
C TRP A 212 12.10 0.78 31.51
N HIS A 213 11.85 -0.20 30.66
CA HIS A 213 12.89 -1.12 30.19
C HIS A 213 13.13 -0.85 28.70
N GLU A 214 14.36 -0.47 28.32
CA GLU A 214 14.72 0.02 26.98
C GLU A 214 14.33 -0.91 25.81
N GLY A 215 14.08 -2.18 26.05
CA GLY A 215 13.85 -3.17 24.98
C GLY A 215 12.40 -3.32 24.51
N VAL A 216 11.39 -3.10 25.34
CA VAL A 216 9.99 -3.42 25.03
C VAL A 216 9.16 -2.19 24.70
N TYR A 217 9.32 -1.11 25.46
CA TYR A 217 8.52 0.11 25.31
C TYR A 217 9.12 1.13 24.35
N GLY A 218 10.44 1.13 24.13
CA GLY A 218 11.11 2.03 23.20
C GLY A 218 10.60 1.89 21.76
N ARG A 219 10.23 0.70 21.33
CA ARG A 219 9.66 0.46 19.99
C ARG A 219 8.24 0.97 19.84
N ALA A 220 7.41 0.87 20.88
CA ALA A 220 6.03 1.36 20.84
C ALA A 220 5.95 2.89 20.83
N ILE A 221 6.87 3.55 21.57
CA ILE A 221 6.99 5.02 21.59
C ILE A 221 7.65 5.53 20.32
N HIS A 222 8.67 4.83 19.80
CA HIS A 222 9.28 5.18 18.52
C HIS A 222 8.26 5.16 17.38
N PHE A 223 7.38 4.18 17.37
CA PHE A 223 6.25 4.10 16.42
C PHE A 223 5.33 5.32 16.51
N LYS A 224 5.03 5.82 17.72
CA LYS A 224 4.16 7.00 17.93
C LYS A 224 4.88 8.31 17.60
N VAL A 225 6.17 8.44 17.90
CA VAL A 225 6.95 9.64 17.59
C VAL A 225 7.07 9.83 16.07
N GLN A 226 7.26 8.77 15.31
CA GLN A 226 7.21 8.85 13.84
C GLN A 226 5.84 9.27 13.33
N PHE A 227 4.76 8.73 13.89
CA PHE A 227 3.39 9.08 13.47
C PHE A 227 3.03 10.54 13.84
N ALA A 228 3.46 11.01 15.01
CA ALA A 228 3.23 12.39 15.45
C ALA A 228 4.12 13.42 14.72
N ALA A 229 5.35 13.05 14.36
CA ALA A 229 6.26 13.91 13.60
C ALA A 229 5.75 14.18 12.19
N HIS A 230 5.14 13.19 11.52
CA HIS A 230 4.50 13.39 10.22
C HIS A 230 3.29 14.33 10.28
N LYS A 231 2.56 14.38 11.42
CA LYS A 231 1.46 15.33 11.61
C LYS A 231 1.91 16.76 11.89
N LYS A 232 3.07 16.96 12.54
CA LYS A 232 3.57 18.31 12.87
C LYS A 232 4.18 19.06 11.68
N HIS A 233 4.60 18.37 10.64
CA HIS A 233 5.16 19.02 9.44
C HIS A 233 4.08 19.42 8.40
N GLY A 234 2.82 19.09 8.65
CA GLY A 234 1.67 19.53 7.84
C GLY A 234 0.92 20.76 8.37
N ILE A 235 1.30 21.30 9.53
CA ILE A 235 0.69 22.50 10.12
C ILE A 235 1.80 23.46 10.50
N SER A 236 2.36 24.17 9.55
CA SER A 236 2.96 25.49 9.68
C SER A 236 3.28 26.02 8.29
N GLN A 237 2.50 26.94 7.85
CA GLN A 237 2.81 28.32 7.47
C GLN A 237 1.66 28.89 6.63
N ASN A 238 1.01 29.85 7.30
CA ASN A 238 0.07 30.85 6.80
C ASN A 238 -1.28 30.39 6.33
#